data_6510ebba01cd0d82a95907c8eb764081
#
_entry.id   6510ebba01cd0d82a95907c8eb764081
#
_cell.length_a   1.000
_cell.length_b   1.000
_cell.length_c   1.000
_cell.angle_alpha   90.00
_cell.angle_beta   90.00
_cell.angle_gamma   90.00
#
_symmetry.space_group_name_H-M   'P 1'
#
loop_
_entity.id
_entity.type
_entity.pdbx_description
1 polymer ?
#
loop_
_entity_poly.entity_id
_entity_poly.type
_entity_poly.pdbx_seq_one_letter_code
_entity_poly.pdbx_strand_id
1 'polypeptide(L)'
;MSNAFYIPSLNLMGAGCLADAVKTIESHGFQKALIVTDGVLNKIGAVNKLTTLLDEAQVAAVVYDETKPNPTIENVNDGLALLKEHGCDCVISFGGGSPHDCAKGIALLATNGGEIKDYEGVDVSKKPQLPLIAINTTAGTASEMTRFCIITDEARHIKMLSWTKTSRQLSQ
;
A
#
# COMPACT_ATOMS: atom_id res chain seq x y z
N MET A 1 -29.34 11.01 -10.06
CA MET A 1 -28.34 10.31 -9.20
C MET A 1 -26.97 10.90 -9.51
N SER A 2 -26.21 11.27 -8.51
CA SER A 2 -24.82 11.72 -8.69
C SER A 2 -23.88 10.51 -8.63
N ASN A 3 -22.89 10.46 -9.51
CA ASN A 3 -21.83 9.45 -9.47
C ASN A 3 -20.59 10.07 -8.85
N ALA A 4 -20.01 9.41 -7.83
CA ALA A 4 -18.74 9.82 -7.26
C ALA A 4 -17.60 9.14 -8.02
N PHE A 5 -16.60 9.91 -8.41
CA PHE A 5 -15.38 9.43 -9.03
C PHE A 5 -14.19 9.79 -8.14
N TYR A 6 -13.34 8.80 -7.85
CA TYR A 6 -12.19 8.95 -6.97
C TYR A 6 -10.91 8.58 -7.70
N ILE A 7 -9.97 9.50 -7.70
CA ILE A 7 -8.58 9.28 -8.13
C ILE A 7 -7.65 9.73 -6.99
N PRO A 8 -6.42 9.22 -6.90
CA PRO A 8 -5.40 9.77 -5.99
C PRO A 8 -5.23 11.27 -6.21
N SER A 9 -5.10 12.03 -5.11
CA SER A 9 -4.98 13.50 -5.18
C SER A 9 -3.67 13.97 -5.81
N LEU A 10 -2.61 13.16 -5.70
CA LEU A 10 -1.31 13.43 -6.30
C LEU A 10 -0.88 12.24 -7.15
N ASN A 11 -0.54 12.51 -8.41
CA ASN A 11 0.02 11.54 -9.33
C ASN A 11 1.31 12.11 -9.92
N LEU A 12 2.44 11.46 -9.65
CA LEU A 12 3.75 11.81 -10.16
C LEU A 12 4.09 10.89 -11.34
N MET A 13 4.34 11.47 -12.51
CA MET A 13 4.61 10.73 -13.73
C MET A 13 5.87 11.28 -14.41
N GLY A 14 6.68 10.39 -14.95
CA GLY A 14 7.88 10.75 -15.72
C GLY A 14 9.17 10.18 -15.15
N ALA A 15 10.23 10.33 -15.92
CA ALA A 15 11.55 9.88 -15.51
C ALA A 15 12.02 10.65 -14.26
N GLY A 16 12.45 9.90 -13.23
CA GLY A 16 12.92 10.50 -11.98
C GLY A 16 11.84 10.82 -10.95
N CYS A 17 10.55 10.62 -11.23
CA CYS A 17 9.45 10.91 -10.30
C CYS A 17 9.56 10.18 -8.94
N LEU A 18 10.36 9.12 -8.84
CA LEU A 18 10.62 8.44 -7.56
C LEU A 18 11.27 9.38 -6.53
N ALA A 19 12.22 10.21 -6.95
CA ALA A 19 12.84 11.19 -6.06
C ALA A 19 11.84 12.25 -5.59
N ASP A 20 10.93 12.68 -6.46
CA ASP A 20 9.89 13.63 -6.08
C ASP A 20 8.84 13.01 -5.16
N ALA A 21 8.55 11.71 -5.32
CA ALA A 21 7.71 10.97 -4.39
C ALA A 21 8.33 10.93 -2.99
N VAL A 22 9.65 10.69 -2.88
CA VAL A 22 10.35 10.68 -1.58
C VAL A 22 10.34 12.08 -0.93
N LYS A 23 10.57 13.16 -1.69
CA LYS A 23 10.40 14.53 -1.16
C LYS A 23 9.00 14.79 -0.63
N THR A 24 7.99 14.26 -1.30
CA THR A 24 6.60 14.35 -0.85
C THR A 24 6.42 13.59 0.48
N ILE A 25 6.95 12.38 0.60
CA ILE A 25 6.93 11.58 1.83
C ILE A 25 7.59 12.35 2.98
N GLU A 26 8.77 12.90 2.76
CA GLU A 26 9.51 13.73 3.72
C GLU A 26 8.68 14.95 4.15
N SER A 27 8.09 15.68 3.19
CA SER A 27 7.29 16.89 3.48
C SER A 27 6.05 16.63 4.34
N HIS A 28 5.54 15.40 4.36
CA HIS A 28 4.44 14.99 5.21
C HIS A 28 4.87 14.54 6.61
N GLY A 29 6.17 14.54 6.88
CA GLY A 29 6.73 14.26 8.19
C GLY A 29 6.69 12.79 8.60
N PHE A 30 6.52 11.85 7.65
CA PHE A 30 6.59 10.42 7.94
C PHE A 30 8.01 10.04 8.39
N GLN A 31 8.08 9.22 9.43
CA GLN A 31 9.35 8.83 10.05
C GLN A 31 9.79 7.43 9.64
N LYS A 32 8.82 6.54 9.40
CA LYS A 32 9.11 5.15 9.09
C LYS A 32 8.04 4.53 8.18
N ALA A 33 8.47 4.07 7.02
CA ALA A 33 7.62 3.44 6.02
C ALA A 33 7.72 1.91 6.05
N LEU A 34 6.59 1.21 5.90
CA LEU A 34 6.58 -0.19 5.48
C LEU A 34 6.52 -0.23 3.96
N ILE A 35 7.54 -0.80 3.31
CA ILE A 35 7.55 -1.06 1.87
C ILE A 35 6.98 -2.46 1.64
N VAL A 36 5.86 -2.55 0.93
CA VAL A 36 5.20 -3.81 0.55
C VAL A 36 5.52 -4.10 -0.91
N THR A 37 6.17 -5.23 -1.16
CA THR A 37 6.63 -5.65 -2.48
C THR A 37 6.57 -7.17 -2.62
N ASP A 38 7.06 -7.70 -3.73
CA ASP A 38 7.25 -9.14 -3.93
C ASP A 38 8.74 -9.52 -3.93
N GLY A 39 9.00 -10.80 -3.65
CA GLY A 39 10.36 -11.32 -3.54
C GLY A 39 11.19 -11.22 -4.82
N VAL A 40 10.55 -11.13 -6.00
CA VAL A 40 11.27 -10.98 -7.27
C VAL A 40 11.84 -9.57 -7.38
N LEU A 41 11.01 -8.55 -7.15
CA LEU A 41 11.43 -7.15 -7.21
C LEU A 41 12.51 -6.84 -6.16
N ASN A 42 12.39 -7.41 -4.96
CA ASN A 42 13.41 -7.26 -3.92
C ASN A 42 14.71 -7.95 -4.32
N LYS A 43 14.65 -9.20 -4.77
CA LYS A 43 15.84 -9.99 -5.16
C LYS A 43 16.65 -9.37 -6.30
N ILE A 44 15.99 -8.75 -7.28
CA ILE A 44 16.68 -8.06 -8.39
C ILE A 44 17.18 -6.66 -8.00
N GLY A 45 16.97 -6.23 -6.75
CA GLY A 45 17.42 -4.94 -6.24
C GLY A 45 16.59 -3.75 -6.70
N ALA A 46 15.40 -3.96 -7.26
CA ALA A 46 14.54 -2.85 -7.72
C ALA A 46 14.12 -1.92 -6.57
N VAL A 47 13.97 -2.47 -5.35
CA VAL A 47 13.60 -1.71 -4.14
C VAL A 47 14.76 -0.87 -3.61
N ASN A 48 16.03 -1.22 -3.91
CA ASN A 48 17.20 -0.57 -3.34
C ASN A 48 17.27 0.93 -3.66
N LYS A 49 16.84 1.32 -4.85
CA LYS A 49 16.80 2.75 -5.21
C LYS A 49 15.83 3.54 -4.32
N LEU A 50 14.69 2.95 -3.99
CA LEU A 50 13.72 3.58 -3.09
C LEU A 50 14.26 3.66 -1.67
N THR A 51 14.80 2.56 -1.14
CA THR A 51 15.34 2.55 0.24
C THR A 51 16.51 3.51 0.40
N THR A 52 17.40 3.64 -0.61
CA THR A 52 18.48 4.63 -0.59
C THR A 52 17.94 6.06 -0.54
N LEU A 53 16.96 6.40 -1.37
CA LEU A 53 16.35 7.73 -1.37
C LEU A 53 15.62 8.06 -0.06
N LEU A 54 14.96 7.07 0.54
CA LEU A 54 14.31 7.22 1.84
C LEU A 54 15.34 7.44 2.96
N ASP A 55 16.45 6.71 2.94
CA ASP A 55 17.55 6.88 3.90
C ASP A 55 18.19 8.26 3.79
N GLU A 56 18.45 8.75 2.57
CA GLU A 56 18.92 10.12 2.31
C GLU A 56 17.94 11.18 2.85
N ALA A 57 16.64 10.91 2.81
CA ALA A 57 15.58 11.77 3.36
C ALA A 57 15.32 11.52 4.86
N GLN A 58 16.14 10.69 5.53
CA GLN A 58 16.00 10.32 6.94
C GLN A 58 14.65 9.67 7.29
N VAL A 59 14.02 9.01 6.34
CA VAL A 59 12.82 8.20 6.52
C VAL A 59 13.24 6.74 6.62
N ALA A 60 13.11 6.14 7.79
CA ALA A 60 13.43 4.74 7.98
C ALA A 60 12.49 3.85 7.13
N ALA A 61 13.00 2.73 6.64
CA ALA A 61 12.21 1.80 5.82
C ALA A 61 12.36 0.37 6.33
N VAL A 62 11.23 -0.34 6.35
CA VAL A 62 11.14 -1.78 6.60
C VAL A 62 10.54 -2.41 5.34
N VAL A 63 11.12 -3.50 4.85
CA VAL A 63 10.65 -4.16 3.63
C VAL A 63 9.92 -5.45 3.96
N TYR A 64 8.69 -5.57 3.49
CA TYR A 64 7.91 -6.79 3.44
C TYR A 64 7.85 -7.25 1.97
N ASP A 65 8.56 -8.34 1.64
CA ASP A 65 8.74 -8.82 0.27
C ASP A 65 8.07 -10.18 -0.01
N GLU A 66 7.21 -10.64 0.89
CA GLU A 66 6.55 -11.94 0.79
C GLU A 66 5.17 -11.89 0.11
N THR A 67 4.82 -10.78 -0.53
CA THR A 67 3.55 -10.68 -1.26
C THR A 67 3.51 -11.66 -2.42
N LYS A 68 2.57 -12.59 -2.37
CA LYS A 68 2.32 -13.58 -3.43
C LYS A 68 1.50 -12.97 -4.58
N PRO A 69 1.60 -13.51 -5.80
CA PRO A 69 0.58 -13.27 -6.82
C PRO A 69 -0.80 -13.63 -6.28
N ASN A 70 -1.80 -12.73 -6.42
CA ASN A 70 -3.09 -12.83 -5.73
C ASN A 70 -2.90 -12.88 -4.20
N PRO A 71 -2.62 -11.75 -3.55
CA PRO A 71 -2.26 -11.71 -2.14
C PRO A 71 -3.33 -12.34 -1.26
N THR A 72 -2.88 -13.04 -0.23
CA THR A 72 -3.74 -13.79 0.70
C THR A 72 -4.00 -13.02 1.98
N ILE A 73 -4.95 -13.50 2.78
CA ILE A 73 -5.18 -13.01 4.15
C ILE A 73 -3.89 -13.09 4.98
N GLU A 74 -3.13 -14.18 4.83
CA GLU A 74 -1.84 -14.37 5.51
C GLU A 74 -0.85 -13.26 5.14
N ASN A 75 -0.68 -12.95 3.85
CA ASN A 75 0.20 -11.84 3.43
C ASN A 75 -0.17 -10.49 4.08
N VAL A 76 -1.46 -10.22 4.21
CA VAL A 76 -1.92 -8.99 4.89
C VAL A 76 -1.60 -9.03 6.38
N ASN A 77 -1.81 -10.17 7.04
CA ASN A 77 -1.55 -10.31 8.47
C ASN A 77 -0.06 -10.21 8.81
N ASP A 78 0.80 -10.85 8.02
CA ASP A 78 2.25 -10.83 8.21
C ASP A 78 2.82 -9.42 8.00
N GLY A 79 2.40 -8.75 6.91
CA GLY A 79 2.78 -7.37 6.67
C GLY A 79 2.28 -6.41 7.76
N LEU A 80 1.07 -6.63 8.29
CA LEU A 80 0.52 -5.85 9.41
C LEU A 80 1.30 -6.09 10.70
N ALA A 81 1.71 -7.34 10.97
CA ALA A 81 2.53 -7.65 12.13
C ALA A 81 3.86 -6.91 12.08
N LEU A 82 4.53 -6.94 10.92
CA LEU A 82 5.79 -6.24 10.69
C LEU A 82 5.63 -4.72 10.81
N LEU A 83 4.56 -4.15 10.28
CA LEU A 83 4.22 -2.72 10.41
C LEU A 83 4.13 -2.31 11.88
N LYS A 84 3.41 -3.09 12.69
CA LYS A 84 3.19 -2.81 14.12
C LYS A 84 4.47 -3.00 14.94
N GLU A 85 5.22 -4.07 14.70
CA GLU A 85 6.49 -4.37 15.38
C GLU A 85 7.47 -3.22 15.22
N HIS A 86 7.58 -2.67 14.02
CA HIS A 86 8.51 -1.59 13.71
C HIS A 86 7.94 -0.19 13.92
N GLY A 87 6.64 -0.05 14.22
CA GLY A 87 5.98 1.24 14.43
C GLY A 87 5.99 2.11 13.17
N CYS A 88 5.70 1.52 12.00
CA CYS A 88 5.63 2.28 10.76
C CYS A 88 4.39 3.19 10.74
N ASP A 89 4.54 4.41 10.24
CA ASP A 89 3.50 5.45 10.21
C ASP A 89 2.91 5.68 8.81
N CYS A 90 3.49 5.06 7.79
CA CYS A 90 2.94 5.00 6.44
C CYS A 90 3.27 3.68 5.75
N VAL A 91 2.57 3.40 4.64
CA VAL A 91 2.81 2.24 3.79
C VAL A 91 3.20 2.71 2.38
N ILE A 92 4.22 2.10 1.81
CA ILE A 92 4.61 2.29 0.41
C ILE A 92 4.42 0.95 -0.29
N SER A 93 3.54 0.88 -1.28
CA SER A 93 3.47 -0.30 -2.14
C SER A 93 4.39 -0.11 -3.35
N PHE A 94 5.26 -1.09 -3.59
CA PHE A 94 6.22 -1.07 -4.70
C PHE A 94 6.04 -2.31 -5.56
N GLY A 95 5.47 -2.15 -6.75
CA GLY A 95 5.23 -3.28 -7.65
C GLY A 95 4.02 -3.13 -8.55
N GLY A 96 3.39 -4.25 -8.89
CA GLY A 96 2.14 -4.30 -9.64
C GLY A 96 0.91 -4.40 -8.75
N GLY A 97 -0.19 -4.93 -9.30
CA GLY A 97 -1.48 -5.04 -8.59
C GLY A 97 -1.42 -5.78 -7.27
N SER A 98 -0.67 -6.90 -7.19
CA SER A 98 -0.61 -7.71 -5.96
C SER A 98 0.02 -6.99 -4.77
N PRO A 99 1.22 -6.36 -4.88
CA PRO A 99 1.74 -5.50 -3.83
C PRO A 99 0.80 -4.34 -3.46
N HIS A 100 0.13 -3.71 -4.44
CA HIS A 100 -0.81 -2.62 -4.17
C HIS A 100 -2.02 -3.10 -3.35
N ASP A 101 -2.61 -4.22 -3.72
CA ASP A 101 -3.76 -4.77 -3.02
C ASP A 101 -3.40 -5.24 -1.61
N CYS A 102 -2.24 -5.92 -1.44
CA CYS A 102 -1.73 -6.30 -0.13
C CYS A 102 -1.50 -5.07 0.77
N ALA A 103 -0.82 -4.06 0.26
CA ALA A 103 -0.54 -2.82 0.99
C ALA A 103 -1.81 -2.09 1.44
N LYS A 104 -2.85 -2.05 0.60
CA LYS A 104 -4.16 -1.49 0.98
C LYS A 104 -4.80 -2.27 2.12
N GLY A 105 -4.76 -3.60 2.07
CA GLY A 105 -5.25 -4.45 3.16
C GLY A 105 -4.53 -4.18 4.47
N ILE A 106 -3.19 -4.08 4.43
CA ILE A 106 -2.36 -3.74 5.60
C ILE A 106 -2.72 -2.35 6.13
N ALA A 107 -2.77 -1.34 5.26
CA ALA A 107 -3.07 0.04 5.64
C ALA A 107 -4.48 0.18 6.23
N LEU A 108 -5.46 -0.59 5.72
CA LEU A 108 -6.82 -0.65 6.24
C LEU A 108 -6.85 -1.21 7.66
N LEU A 109 -6.23 -2.37 7.88
CA LEU A 109 -6.22 -3.03 9.20
C LEU A 109 -5.38 -2.27 10.23
N ALA A 110 -4.35 -1.54 9.80
CA ALA A 110 -3.50 -0.75 10.70
C ALA A 110 -4.31 0.29 11.49
N THR A 111 -5.34 0.88 10.88
CA THR A 111 -6.17 1.92 11.51
C THR A 111 -7.50 1.42 12.04
N ASN A 112 -8.07 0.37 11.44
CA ASN A 112 -9.41 -0.11 11.77
C ASN A 112 -9.39 -1.35 12.65
N GLY A 113 -8.30 -2.15 12.66
CA GLY A 113 -8.21 -3.42 13.40
C GLY A 113 -9.06 -4.52 12.78
N GLY A 114 -9.36 -5.57 13.55
CA GLY A 114 -10.15 -6.72 13.09
C GLY A 114 -9.40 -7.61 12.11
N GLU A 115 -10.14 -8.37 11.32
CA GLU A 115 -9.63 -9.22 10.25
C GLU A 115 -10.03 -8.66 8.88
N ILE A 116 -9.23 -8.90 7.84
CA ILE A 116 -9.52 -8.34 6.51
C ILE A 116 -10.87 -8.78 5.95
N LYS A 117 -11.34 -9.97 6.31
CA LYS A 117 -12.67 -10.49 5.94
C LYS A 117 -13.83 -9.66 6.49
N ASP A 118 -13.63 -8.95 7.61
CA ASP A 118 -14.66 -8.08 8.22
C ASP A 118 -14.95 -6.85 7.33
N TYR A 119 -14.08 -6.58 6.36
CA TYR A 119 -14.16 -5.43 5.46
C TYR A 119 -14.56 -5.81 4.03
N GLU A 120 -15.03 -7.05 3.81
CA GLU A 120 -15.57 -7.47 2.52
C GLU A 120 -16.81 -6.62 2.17
N GLY A 121 -16.76 -5.94 1.03
CA GLY A 121 -17.84 -5.06 0.55
C GLY A 121 -17.40 -3.61 0.34
N VAL A 122 -18.39 -2.73 0.18
CA VAL A 122 -18.18 -1.33 -0.18
C VAL A 122 -18.29 -0.43 1.05
N ASP A 123 -17.25 0.38 1.32
CA ASP A 123 -17.20 1.40 2.39
C ASP A 123 -17.54 0.86 3.81
N VAL A 124 -17.16 -0.39 4.08
CA VAL A 124 -17.39 -1.04 5.40
C VAL A 124 -16.48 -0.44 6.48
N SER A 125 -15.31 0.07 6.11
CA SER A 125 -14.35 0.65 7.06
C SER A 125 -14.92 1.88 7.76
N LYS A 126 -14.64 2.02 9.06
CA LYS A 126 -15.09 3.15 9.89
C LYS A 126 -14.12 4.32 9.84
N LYS A 127 -12.84 4.03 9.77
CA LYS A 127 -11.75 5.02 9.74
C LYS A 127 -11.05 5.00 8.38
N PRO A 128 -10.43 6.11 7.96
CA PRO A 128 -9.51 6.10 6.83
C PRO A 128 -8.37 5.10 7.07
N GLN A 129 -7.85 4.53 6.01
CA GLN A 129 -6.64 3.69 6.07
C GLN A 129 -5.41 4.52 6.46
N LEU A 130 -4.34 3.85 6.89
CA LEU A 130 -3.03 4.50 7.06
C LEU A 130 -2.58 5.13 5.74
N PRO A 131 -1.83 6.25 5.76
CA PRO A 131 -1.31 6.85 4.52
C PRO A 131 -0.61 5.82 3.64
N LEU A 132 -0.97 5.80 2.36
CA LEU A 132 -0.47 4.85 1.37
C LEU A 132 0.05 5.58 0.15
N ILE A 133 1.27 5.26 -0.23
CA ILE A 133 1.92 5.72 -1.45
C ILE A 133 2.09 4.52 -2.38
N ALA A 134 1.59 4.61 -3.62
CA ALA A 134 1.72 3.54 -4.59
C ALA A 134 2.80 3.87 -5.62
N ILE A 135 3.82 3.00 -5.72
CA ILE A 135 4.89 3.09 -6.72
C ILE A 135 4.71 1.94 -7.70
N ASN A 136 4.12 2.25 -8.85
CA ASN A 136 3.75 1.25 -9.84
C ASN A 136 4.94 0.86 -10.73
N THR A 137 5.13 -0.44 -10.93
CA THR A 137 6.17 -1.00 -11.82
C THR A 137 5.61 -1.64 -13.07
N THR A 138 4.28 -1.80 -13.17
CA THR A 138 3.60 -2.46 -14.28
C THR A 138 2.37 -1.70 -14.72
N ALA A 139 2.18 -1.52 -16.01
CA ALA A 139 0.92 -1.01 -16.56
C ALA A 139 -0.07 -2.19 -16.74
N GLY A 140 -1.29 -2.06 -16.20
CA GLY A 140 -2.29 -3.13 -16.37
C GLY A 140 -3.48 -3.01 -15.42
N THR A 141 -3.30 -3.33 -14.14
CA THR A 141 -4.43 -3.45 -13.20
C THR A 141 -5.01 -2.11 -12.76
N ALA A 142 -4.25 -1.02 -12.88
CA ALA A 142 -4.57 0.29 -12.34
C ALA A 142 -4.93 0.27 -10.83
N SER A 143 -4.42 -0.73 -10.10
CA SER A 143 -4.70 -0.84 -8.66
C SER A 143 -4.21 0.39 -7.89
N GLU A 144 -3.13 1.04 -8.34
CA GLU A 144 -2.62 2.29 -7.79
C GLU A 144 -3.65 3.44 -7.83
N MET A 145 -4.61 3.37 -8.75
CA MET A 145 -5.64 4.39 -8.97
C MET A 145 -6.95 4.10 -8.24
N THR A 146 -7.10 2.91 -7.67
CA THR A 146 -8.38 2.47 -7.08
C THR A 146 -8.36 2.45 -5.56
N ARG A 147 -9.55 2.55 -4.95
CA ARG A 147 -9.74 2.46 -3.49
C ARG A 147 -9.97 1.04 -3.00
N PHE A 148 -10.09 0.08 -3.87
CA PHE A 148 -10.35 -1.30 -3.48
C PHE A 148 -9.10 -2.17 -3.57
N CYS A 149 -9.10 -3.24 -2.79
CA CYS A 149 -8.12 -4.32 -2.87
C CYS A 149 -8.82 -5.66 -3.03
N ILE A 150 -8.15 -6.57 -3.71
CA ILE A 150 -8.61 -7.95 -3.91
C ILE A 150 -7.68 -8.86 -3.12
N ILE A 151 -8.20 -9.48 -2.07
CA ILE A 151 -7.46 -10.38 -1.19
C ILE A 151 -8.06 -11.79 -1.29
N THR A 152 -7.22 -12.79 -1.45
CA THR A 152 -7.63 -14.19 -1.54
C THR A 152 -7.84 -14.77 -0.14
N ASP A 153 -9.05 -15.27 0.09
CA ASP A 153 -9.36 -16.12 1.22
C ASP A 153 -9.15 -17.57 0.79
N GLU A 154 -8.03 -18.16 1.19
CA GLU A 154 -7.67 -19.53 0.80
C GLU A 154 -8.59 -20.57 1.44
N ALA A 155 -9.11 -20.30 2.64
CA ALA A 155 -10.02 -21.21 3.34
C ALA A 155 -11.38 -21.32 2.64
N ARG A 156 -11.90 -20.20 2.12
CA ARG A 156 -13.17 -20.16 1.37
C ARG A 156 -12.98 -20.34 -0.14
N HIS A 157 -11.74 -20.36 -0.64
CA HIS A 157 -11.39 -20.39 -2.07
C HIS A 157 -12.03 -19.25 -2.90
N ILE A 158 -12.11 -18.05 -2.33
CA ILE A 158 -12.70 -16.88 -2.99
C ILE A 158 -11.74 -15.69 -2.99
N LYS A 159 -11.99 -14.76 -3.90
CA LYS A 159 -11.36 -13.42 -3.91
C LYS A 159 -12.32 -12.42 -3.29
N MET A 160 -11.93 -11.85 -2.16
CA MET A 160 -12.69 -10.82 -1.47
C MET A 160 -12.35 -9.46 -2.05
N LEU A 161 -13.38 -8.66 -2.27
CA LEU A 161 -13.26 -7.26 -2.63
C LEU A 161 -13.52 -6.41 -1.39
N SER A 162 -12.53 -5.64 -0.96
CA SER A 162 -12.66 -4.68 0.13
C SER A 162 -12.40 -3.26 -0.37
N TRP A 163 -13.33 -2.34 -0.07
CA TRP A 163 -13.19 -0.93 -0.41
C TRP A 163 -12.76 -0.16 0.82
N THR A 164 -11.65 0.57 0.68
CA THR A 164 -11.13 1.39 1.76
C THR A 164 -11.67 2.81 1.67
N LYS A 165 -12.02 3.41 2.82
CA LYS A 165 -12.07 4.87 2.90
C LYS A 165 -10.62 5.35 2.81
N THR A 166 -10.29 6.01 1.72
CA THR A 166 -8.99 6.66 1.62
C THR A 166 -8.83 7.63 2.78
N SER A 167 -7.69 7.57 3.48
CA SER A 167 -7.19 8.75 4.16
C SER A 167 -7.27 9.90 3.16
N ARG A 168 -7.63 11.10 3.56
CA ARG A 168 -7.42 12.27 2.70
C ARG A 168 -6.02 12.12 2.17
N GLN A 169 -5.90 11.65 0.93
CA GLN A 169 -4.64 11.64 0.23
C GLN A 169 -4.31 13.11 0.15
N LEU A 170 -3.35 13.45 0.91
CA LEU A 170 -2.64 14.69 1.05
C LEU A 170 -3.02 15.69 -0.03
N SER A 171 -4.13 16.40 0.22
CA SER A 171 -4.50 17.56 -0.55
C SER A 171 -3.90 18.78 0.14
N GLN A 172 -2.94 19.40 -0.44
CA GLN A 172 -2.87 20.83 -0.51
C GLN A 172 -3.14 21.27 -1.91
#